data_3020b09699644f16841cfdf0d164c723
#
_entry.id   3020b09699644f16841cfdf0d164c723
#
_cell.length_a   1.000
_cell.length_b   1.000
_cell.length_c   1.000
_cell.angle_alpha   90.00
_cell.angle_beta   90.00
_cell.angle_gamma   90.00
#
_symmetry.space_group_name_H-M   'P 1'
#
loop_
_entity.id
_entity.type
_entity.pdbx_description
1 polymer ?
#
loop_
_entity_poly.entity_id
_entity_poly.type
_entity_poly.pdbx_seq_one_letter_code
_entity_poly.pdbx_strand_id
1 'polypeptide(L)'
;MYRRLLSNTVLFSVSTFGSKILLFLLTPFYTSILTDAEYGVTDLIIQTGNVLIPLVSMGIINAVLRFGLDETTDLKGLFTTGLVVILVGEGVLALCYPLLQSIGLLSDYVLLLLLYVLMANLHAVFGAMAQAMGKVRLDA
;
A
#
# COMPACT_ATOMS: atom_id res chain seq x y z
N MET A 1 26.24 19.19 4.00
CA MET A 1 25.33 18.54 3.07
C MET A 1 25.52 17.02 3.01
N TYR A 2 26.69 16.49 2.73
CA TYR A 2 26.99 15.05 2.66
C TYR A 2 26.66 14.24 3.93
N ARG A 3 26.92 14.77 5.13
CA ARG A 3 26.62 14.08 6.39
C ARG A 3 25.12 13.81 6.61
N ARG A 4 24.24 14.75 6.20
CA ARG A 4 22.78 14.56 6.31
C ARG A 4 22.28 13.55 5.28
N LEU A 5 22.82 13.56 4.06
CA LEU A 5 22.49 12.57 3.04
C LEU A 5 22.93 11.16 3.48
N LEU A 6 24.17 11.00 3.97
CA LEU A 6 24.66 9.73 4.51
C LEU A 6 23.81 9.22 5.69
N SER A 7 23.49 10.10 6.64
CA SER A 7 22.66 9.73 7.79
C SER A 7 21.25 9.24 7.35
N ASN A 8 20.62 9.95 6.44
CA ASN A 8 19.31 9.56 5.93
C ASN A 8 19.39 8.25 5.13
N THR A 9 20.41 8.07 4.30
CA THR A 9 20.61 6.83 3.54
C THR A 9 20.82 5.63 4.47
N VAL A 10 21.66 5.80 5.50
CA VAL A 10 21.89 4.73 6.49
C VAL A 10 20.62 4.40 7.26
N LEU A 11 19.86 5.41 7.70
CA LEU A 11 18.57 5.19 8.39
C LEU A 11 17.57 4.44 7.50
N PHE A 12 17.43 4.84 6.23
CA PHE A 12 16.59 4.14 5.27
C PHE A 12 17.06 2.70 5.02
N SER A 13 18.37 2.51 4.87
CA SER A 13 18.95 1.18 4.67
C SER A 13 18.72 0.27 5.86
N VAL A 14 18.96 0.76 7.08
CA VAL A 14 18.73 0.00 8.32
C VAL A 14 17.25 -0.34 8.51
N SER A 15 16.36 0.61 8.24
CA SER A 15 14.91 0.39 8.33
C SER A 15 14.43 -0.67 7.32
N THR A 16 14.86 -0.55 6.07
CA THR A 16 14.50 -1.50 5.02
C THR A 16 15.10 -2.88 5.27
N PHE A 17 16.36 -2.94 5.71
CA PHE A 17 17.04 -4.19 6.00
C PHE A 17 16.43 -4.88 7.24
N GLY A 18 16.11 -4.11 8.29
CA GLY A 18 15.45 -4.62 9.49
C GLY A 18 14.08 -5.25 9.17
N SER A 19 13.27 -4.60 8.33
CA SER A 19 11.99 -5.15 7.87
C SER A 19 12.17 -6.44 7.07
N LYS A 20 13.18 -6.53 6.21
CA LYS A 20 13.47 -7.73 5.42
C LYS A 20 14.01 -8.88 6.27
N ILE A 21 14.85 -8.60 7.27
CA ILE A 21 15.30 -9.60 8.23
C ILE A 21 14.13 -10.15 9.03
N LEU A 22 13.24 -9.29 9.52
CA LEU A 22 12.06 -9.70 10.26
C LEU A 22 11.18 -10.64 9.41
N LEU A 23 10.94 -10.26 8.15
CA LEU A 23 10.18 -11.07 7.22
C LEU A 23 10.86 -12.43 6.96
N PHE A 24 12.19 -12.43 6.79
CA PHE A 24 12.97 -13.65 6.61
C PHE A 24 12.91 -14.59 7.82
N LEU A 25 12.97 -14.05 9.03
CA LEU A 25 12.85 -14.84 10.27
C LEU A 25 11.42 -15.34 10.50
N LEU A 26 10.40 -14.58 10.06
CA LEU A 26 9.00 -14.98 10.18
C LEU A 26 8.61 -16.04 9.16
N THR A 27 9.26 -16.09 8.00
CA THR A 27 8.94 -17.08 6.95
C THR A 27 8.99 -18.52 7.45
N PRO A 28 10.07 -19.03 8.09
CA PRO A 28 10.10 -20.40 8.61
C PRO A 28 9.08 -20.61 9.73
N PHE A 29 8.75 -19.57 10.49
CA PHE A 29 7.72 -19.66 11.53
C PHE A 29 6.32 -19.84 10.89
N TYR A 30 5.99 -19.08 9.86
CA TYR A 30 4.73 -19.23 9.13
C TYR A 30 4.64 -20.61 8.45
N THR A 31 5.69 -21.06 7.80
CA THR A 31 5.71 -22.38 7.11
C THR A 31 5.65 -23.57 8.07
N SER A 32 5.98 -23.39 9.34
CA SER A 32 5.85 -24.44 10.36
C SER A 32 4.45 -24.54 10.97
N ILE A 33 3.66 -23.48 10.89
CA ILE A 33 2.33 -23.39 11.52
C ILE A 33 1.21 -23.57 10.48
N LEU A 34 1.37 -22.98 9.29
CA LEU A 34 0.38 -23.08 8.22
C LEU A 34 0.58 -24.36 7.42
N THR A 35 -0.53 -24.97 7.03
CA THR A 35 -0.51 -26.03 6.01
C THR A 35 -0.14 -25.45 4.64
N ASP A 36 0.35 -26.29 3.74
CA ASP A 36 0.70 -25.87 2.37
C ASP A 36 -0.48 -25.21 1.65
N ALA A 37 -1.70 -25.66 1.92
CA ALA A 37 -2.92 -25.08 1.35
C ALA A 37 -3.20 -23.67 1.89
N GLU A 38 -3.07 -23.45 3.21
CA GLU A 38 -3.28 -22.14 3.84
C GLU A 38 -2.22 -21.13 3.42
N TYR A 39 -0.97 -21.58 3.30
CA TYR A 39 0.12 -20.77 2.76
C TYR A 39 -0.16 -20.35 1.31
N GLY A 40 -0.59 -21.30 0.48
CA GLY A 40 -0.96 -21.04 -0.93
C GLY A 40 -2.10 -20.03 -1.07
N VAL A 41 -3.15 -20.13 -0.23
CA VAL A 41 -4.26 -19.16 -0.22
C VAL A 41 -3.77 -17.77 0.20
N THR A 42 -2.92 -17.68 1.23
CA THR A 42 -2.37 -16.41 1.70
C THR A 42 -1.53 -15.73 0.60
N ASP A 43 -0.66 -16.50 -0.08
CA ASP A 43 0.15 -15.98 -1.17
C ASP A 43 -0.72 -15.54 -2.36
N LEU A 44 -1.76 -16.30 -2.69
CA LEU A 44 -2.72 -15.93 -3.73
C LEU A 44 -3.41 -14.59 -3.43
N ILE A 45 -3.86 -14.36 -2.19
CA ILE A 45 -4.47 -13.11 -1.77
C ILE A 45 -3.48 -11.96 -1.92
N ILE A 46 -2.24 -12.13 -1.45
CA ILE A 46 -1.20 -11.10 -1.53
C ILE A 46 -0.86 -10.77 -2.99
N GLN A 47 -0.65 -11.78 -3.83
CA GLN A 47 -0.30 -11.56 -5.24
C GLN A 47 -1.45 -10.91 -6.02
N THR A 48 -2.68 -11.38 -5.79
CA THR A 48 -3.87 -10.77 -6.40
C THR A 48 -4.04 -9.32 -5.93
N GLY A 49 -3.87 -9.07 -4.64
CA GLY A 49 -3.91 -7.72 -4.08
C GLY A 49 -2.85 -6.80 -4.68
N ASN A 50 -1.62 -7.28 -4.86
CA ASN A 50 -0.54 -6.50 -5.47
C ASN A 50 -0.85 -6.07 -6.92
N VAL A 51 -1.66 -6.82 -7.64
CA VAL A 51 -2.16 -6.43 -8.97
C VAL A 51 -3.33 -5.45 -8.87
N LEU A 52 -4.23 -5.65 -7.91
CA LEU A 52 -5.43 -4.82 -7.75
C LEU A 52 -5.12 -3.44 -7.14
N ILE A 53 -4.15 -3.32 -6.24
CA ILE A 53 -3.76 -2.06 -5.61
C ILE A 53 -3.50 -0.95 -6.64
N PRO A 54 -2.61 -1.12 -7.65
CA PRO A 54 -2.38 -0.08 -8.65
C PRO A 54 -3.59 0.15 -9.57
N LEU A 55 -4.42 -0.86 -9.81
CA LEU A 55 -5.65 -0.70 -10.60
C LEU A 55 -6.68 0.16 -9.87
N VAL A 56 -6.91 -0.10 -8.60
CA VAL A 56 -7.83 0.67 -7.75
C VAL A 56 -7.36 2.11 -7.57
N SER A 57 -6.07 2.30 -7.31
CA SER A 57 -5.51 3.64 -7.09
C SER A 57 -5.35 4.45 -8.38
N MET A 58 -5.35 3.82 -9.56
CA MET A 58 -5.15 4.49 -10.86
C MET A 58 -3.93 5.46 -10.88
N GLY A 59 -2.94 5.18 -10.04
CA GLY A 59 -1.74 6.01 -9.91
C GLY A 59 -1.90 7.30 -9.11
N ILE A 60 -3.06 7.53 -8.47
CA ILE A 60 -3.34 8.76 -7.68
C ILE A 60 -2.33 8.96 -6.55
N ILE A 61 -1.77 7.90 -5.99
CA ILE A 61 -0.77 7.95 -4.91
C ILE A 61 0.47 8.73 -5.37
N ASN A 62 0.96 8.45 -6.58
CA ASN A 62 2.09 9.16 -7.17
C ASN A 62 1.75 10.63 -7.48
N ALA A 63 0.51 10.90 -7.89
CA ALA A 63 0.02 12.27 -8.12
C ALA A 63 -0.03 13.04 -6.80
N VAL A 64 -0.58 12.44 -5.73
CA VAL A 64 -0.61 13.04 -4.38
C VAL A 64 0.80 13.37 -3.90
N LEU A 65 1.75 12.45 -4.07
CA LEU A 65 3.14 12.72 -3.70
C LEU A 65 3.74 13.86 -4.54
N ARG A 66 3.59 13.81 -5.86
CA ARG A 66 4.18 14.79 -6.78
C ARG A 66 3.63 16.20 -6.55
N PHE A 67 2.31 16.35 -6.53
CA PHE A 67 1.66 17.65 -6.36
C PHE A 67 1.71 18.13 -4.90
N GLY A 68 1.77 17.22 -3.94
CA GLY A 68 1.93 17.56 -2.53
C GLY A 68 3.30 18.15 -2.17
N LEU A 69 4.29 18.00 -3.06
CA LEU A 69 5.61 18.62 -2.93
C LEU A 69 5.67 20.03 -3.53
N ASP A 70 4.61 20.50 -4.17
CA ASP A 70 4.52 21.85 -4.72
C ASP A 70 3.90 22.78 -3.67
N GLU A 71 4.61 23.86 -3.33
CA GLU A 71 4.21 24.83 -2.31
C GLU A 71 2.91 25.56 -2.64
N THR A 72 2.52 25.58 -3.91
CA THR A 72 1.31 26.28 -4.38
C THR A 72 0.04 25.42 -4.30
N THR A 73 0.17 24.13 -3.99
CA THR A 73 -0.94 23.18 -4.02
C THR A 73 -1.73 23.17 -2.71
N ASP A 74 -3.07 23.20 -2.81
CA ASP A 74 -3.95 22.96 -1.67
C ASP A 74 -3.88 21.48 -1.24
N LEU A 75 -3.11 21.22 -0.19
CA LEU A 75 -2.91 19.89 0.37
C LEU A 75 -4.21 19.22 0.81
N LYS A 76 -5.20 20.00 1.29
CA LYS A 76 -6.50 19.44 1.73
C LYS A 76 -7.32 18.94 0.53
N GLY A 77 -7.39 19.76 -0.51
CA GLY A 77 -8.06 19.39 -1.76
C GLY A 77 -7.40 18.18 -2.42
N LEU A 78 -6.07 18.14 -2.45
CA LEU A 78 -5.30 17.04 -3.00
C LEU A 78 -5.54 15.73 -2.24
N PHE A 79 -5.52 15.78 -0.90
CA PHE A 79 -5.80 14.61 -0.06
C PHE A 79 -7.23 14.09 -0.25
N THR A 80 -8.21 15.00 -0.26
CA THR A 80 -9.61 14.64 -0.49
C THR A 80 -9.79 13.97 -1.85
N THR A 81 -9.18 14.52 -2.89
CA THR A 81 -9.20 13.93 -4.24
C THR A 81 -8.59 12.52 -4.24
N GLY A 82 -7.45 12.36 -3.57
CA GLY A 82 -6.80 11.05 -3.43
C GLY A 82 -7.71 10.01 -2.76
N LEU A 83 -8.37 10.39 -1.66
CA LEU A 83 -9.32 9.51 -0.98
C LEU A 83 -10.54 9.17 -1.84
N VAL A 84 -11.11 10.16 -2.52
CA VAL A 84 -12.28 9.94 -3.39
C VAL A 84 -11.95 8.97 -4.52
N VAL A 85 -10.81 9.12 -5.18
CA VAL A 85 -10.38 8.21 -6.25
C VAL A 85 -10.23 6.78 -5.73
N ILE A 86 -9.60 6.59 -4.56
CA ILE A 86 -9.47 5.26 -3.95
C ILE A 86 -10.82 4.66 -3.60
N LEU A 87 -11.72 5.43 -2.97
CA LEU A 87 -13.05 4.95 -2.61
C LEU A 87 -13.90 4.59 -3.83
N VAL A 88 -13.79 5.37 -4.89
CA VAL A 88 -14.47 5.05 -6.17
C VAL A 88 -13.88 3.78 -6.79
N GLY A 89 -12.56 3.67 -6.84
CA GLY A 89 -11.88 2.47 -7.35
C GLY A 89 -12.23 1.22 -6.55
N GLU A 90 -12.27 1.32 -5.21
CA GLU A 90 -12.69 0.23 -4.33
C GLU A 90 -14.17 -0.11 -4.51
N GLY A 91 -15.02 0.89 -4.71
CA GLY A 91 -16.44 0.68 -5.04
C GLY A 91 -16.62 -0.09 -6.34
N VAL A 92 -15.85 0.24 -7.37
CA VAL A 92 -15.84 -0.51 -8.64
C VAL A 92 -15.35 -1.94 -8.42
N LEU A 93 -14.29 -2.13 -7.64
CA LEU A 93 -13.79 -3.46 -7.31
C LEU A 93 -14.82 -4.27 -6.51
N ALA A 94 -15.53 -3.64 -5.58
CA ALA A 94 -16.61 -4.26 -4.82
C ALA A 94 -17.81 -4.67 -5.69
N LEU A 95 -18.12 -3.93 -6.76
CA LEU A 95 -19.13 -4.34 -7.74
C LEU A 95 -18.71 -5.60 -8.51
N CYS A 96 -17.40 -5.85 -8.63
CA CYS A 96 -16.87 -7.09 -9.22
C CYS A 96 -16.87 -8.27 -8.22
N TYR A 97 -17.41 -8.11 -7.01
CA TYR A 97 -17.47 -9.16 -5.98
C TYR A 97 -18.01 -10.50 -6.50
N PRO A 98 -19.17 -10.56 -7.22
CA PRO A 98 -19.71 -11.82 -7.71
C PRO A 98 -18.78 -12.50 -8.75
N LEU A 99 -18.04 -11.68 -9.52
CA LEU A 99 -17.06 -12.18 -10.47
C LEU A 99 -15.85 -12.79 -9.75
N LEU A 100 -15.35 -12.13 -8.71
CA LEU A 100 -14.26 -12.61 -7.89
C LEU A 100 -14.63 -13.88 -7.13
N GLN A 101 -15.86 -14.00 -6.66
CA GLN A 101 -16.40 -15.20 -6.02
C GLN A 101 -16.46 -16.41 -6.95
N SER A 102 -16.58 -16.20 -8.26
CA SER A 102 -16.57 -17.31 -9.23
C SER A 102 -15.21 -17.98 -9.39
N ILE A 103 -14.13 -17.37 -8.86
CA ILE A 103 -12.78 -17.92 -8.82
C ILE A 103 -12.67 -18.83 -7.59
N GLY A 104 -12.88 -20.11 -7.76
CA GLY A 104 -13.11 -21.10 -6.70
C GLY A 104 -12.20 -21.08 -5.48
N LEU A 105 -10.88 -20.83 -5.65
CA LEU A 105 -9.94 -20.73 -4.51
C LEU A 105 -10.06 -19.42 -3.71
N LEU A 106 -10.59 -18.36 -4.32
CA LEU A 106 -10.74 -17.03 -3.71
C LEU A 106 -12.14 -16.80 -3.11
N SER A 107 -13.13 -17.66 -3.43
CA SER A 107 -14.54 -17.44 -3.09
C SER A 107 -14.78 -17.07 -1.63
N ASP A 108 -14.12 -17.76 -0.71
CA ASP A 108 -14.31 -17.55 0.73
C ASP A 108 -13.50 -16.37 1.29
N TYR A 109 -12.54 -15.87 0.51
CA TYR A 109 -11.59 -14.83 0.95
C TYR A 109 -11.73 -13.50 0.22
N VAL A 110 -12.74 -13.35 -0.65
CA VAL A 110 -12.95 -12.10 -1.43
C VAL A 110 -13.09 -10.88 -0.54
N LEU A 111 -13.81 -10.99 0.58
CA LEU A 111 -13.95 -9.89 1.52
C LEU A 111 -12.60 -9.49 2.14
N LEU A 112 -11.77 -10.47 2.46
CA LEU A 112 -10.43 -10.24 3.02
C LEU A 112 -9.50 -9.61 1.98
N LEU A 113 -9.62 -10.00 0.71
CA LEU A 113 -8.92 -9.38 -0.41
C LEU A 113 -9.31 -7.91 -0.58
N LEU A 114 -10.61 -7.59 -0.57
CA LEU A 114 -11.10 -6.20 -0.67
C LEU A 114 -10.57 -5.35 0.50
N LEU A 115 -10.66 -5.85 1.72
CA LEU A 115 -10.12 -5.16 2.90
C LEU A 115 -8.60 -4.94 2.80
N TYR A 116 -7.87 -5.93 2.29
CA TYR A 116 -6.43 -5.81 2.08
C TYR A 116 -6.10 -4.70 1.08
N VAL A 117 -6.77 -4.67 -0.08
CA VAL A 117 -6.56 -3.66 -1.12
C VAL A 117 -6.92 -2.26 -0.62
N LEU A 118 -8.06 -2.13 0.08
CA LEU A 118 -8.49 -0.86 0.67
C LEU A 118 -7.45 -0.34 1.68
N MET A 119 -7.05 -1.18 2.65
CA MET A 119 -6.08 -0.78 3.67
C MET A 119 -4.71 -0.43 3.09
N ALA A 120 -4.25 -1.18 2.09
CA ALA A 120 -2.99 -0.91 1.41
C ALA A 120 -3.03 0.45 0.68
N ASN A 121 -4.10 0.75 -0.04
CA ASN A 121 -4.26 2.03 -0.74
C ASN A 121 -4.41 3.21 0.23
N LEU A 122 -5.18 3.06 1.31
CA LEU A 122 -5.28 4.08 2.36
C LEU A 122 -3.91 4.35 3.00
N HIS A 123 -3.20 3.30 3.40
CA HIS A 123 -1.84 3.43 3.95
C HIS A 123 -0.90 4.17 3.00
N ALA A 124 -0.96 3.86 1.70
CA ALA A 124 -0.12 4.49 0.69
C ALA A 124 -0.45 5.98 0.50
N VAL A 125 -1.73 6.38 0.49
CA VAL A 125 -2.13 7.81 0.40
C VAL A 125 -1.73 8.58 1.65
N PHE A 126 -1.97 8.02 2.84
CA PHE A 126 -1.52 8.65 4.08
C PHE A 126 0.00 8.79 4.13
N GLY A 127 0.74 7.78 3.67
CA GLY A 127 2.19 7.81 3.57
C GLY A 127 2.69 8.89 2.59
N ALA A 128 2.08 8.98 1.41
CA ALA A 128 2.40 10.02 0.43
C ALA A 128 2.13 11.42 0.98
N MET A 129 1.00 11.60 1.67
CA MET A 129 0.66 12.89 2.29
C MET A 129 1.59 13.26 3.44
N ALA A 130 1.98 12.30 4.28
CA ALA A 130 2.94 12.53 5.36
C ALA A 130 4.33 12.95 4.81
N GLN A 131 4.76 12.34 3.70
CA GLN A 131 6.01 12.71 3.02
C GLN A 131 5.93 14.13 2.42
N ALA A 132 4.81 14.48 1.78
CA ALA A 132 4.57 15.83 1.24
C ALA A 132 4.63 16.89 2.35
N MET A 133 3.88 16.70 3.44
CA MET A 133 3.88 17.61 4.59
C MET A 133 5.23 17.69 5.30
N GLY A 134 5.97 16.59 5.38
CA GLY A 134 7.30 16.56 5.99
C GLY A 134 8.32 17.42 5.24
N LYS A 135 8.25 17.47 3.91
CA LYS A 135 9.15 18.28 3.10
C LYS A 135 8.79 19.76 3.17
N VAL A 136 7.52 20.12 3.08
CA VAL A 136 7.03 21.50 3.22
C VAL A 136 7.45 22.13 4.57
N ARG A 137 7.50 21.31 5.63
CA ARG A 137 7.95 21.78 6.96
C ARG A 137 9.47 21.98 7.08
N LEU A 138 10.26 21.35 6.20
CA LEU A 138 11.73 21.47 6.22
C LEU A 138 12.25 22.67 5.40
N ASP A 139 11.42 23.16 4.46
CA ASP A 139 11.74 24.25 3.57
C ASP A 139 11.17 25.62 4.09
N ALA A 140 10.31 25.58 5.12
CA ALA A 140 9.75 26.77 5.82
C ALA A 140 10.58 27.13 7.06
#